data_e9cbcf5f738d605e34abd4c86cc2ee3f
#
_entry.id   e9cbcf5f738d605e34abd4c86cc2ee3f
#
_cell.length_a   1.000
_cell.length_b   1.000
_cell.length_c   1.000
_cell.angle_alpha   90.00
_cell.angle_beta   90.00
_cell.angle_gamma   90.00
#
_symmetry.space_group_name_H-M   'P 1'
#
loop_
_entity.id
_entity.type
_entity.pdbx_description
1 polymer ?
#
loop_
_entity_poly.entity_id
_entity_poly.type
_entity_poly.pdbx_seq_one_letter_code
_entity_poly.pdbx_strand_id
1 'polypeptide(L)'
;MASDRIESLIAQMTVEEKVGQLGVFADMVRPFAPDVNPEANVRNADQVLQQVREGKVGSLFNGVGAELGRRIQQVATEESRLGIPVILAADVIHGMRTVFPIPLGEAASFEPDLAERTARATAIEATAAGLHWTYAPAVDIARDQRWGRGAEGAGEDVVLGCAFAAARVRGFQGSDLRAADSLLATPKHFAAYGAVMAGMEYNMVDISPQTLRDVHLPPFKAAFDAGAITVMSSFNDINGVPASANAELLTDILRGEWKFPGVVISDYTADMELVAHGYAADDRDATAKAFTAGLDLSMQSGFYAEHLPGLVESGEVPMAVLDEGVRRILWLKETIGLFDDPYRSLDPAREADTSHIAAHDELSRDAARRSIVLLNNRDNVLPLQKTGQKIALIGPFVQDRENIEGCWTLFGDKQRYVDLETGVRAAIGDEALLEIVPGCELEAAIPGGTEAAVAAALRADVVVLALGEPQRYSGEAQSRVEITLPPAQQALAEAVAMTGKPLVVLLRN
;
A
#
# COMPACT_ATOMS: atom_id res chain seq x y z
N MET A 1 18.46 -19.34 -12.34
CA MET A 1 19.72 -19.94 -11.85
C MET A 1 20.63 -18.79 -11.45
N ALA A 2 21.30 -18.90 -10.29
CA ALA A 2 22.21 -17.85 -9.83
C ALA A 2 23.42 -17.75 -10.77
N SER A 3 23.95 -16.53 -10.94
CA SER A 3 25.16 -16.27 -11.71
C SER A 3 26.40 -16.69 -10.92
N ASP A 4 27.55 -16.85 -11.62
CA ASP A 4 28.84 -17.09 -10.98
C ASP A 4 29.19 -15.99 -9.96
N ARG A 5 28.75 -14.75 -10.20
CA ARG A 5 28.88 -13.60 -9.27
C ARG A 5 28.21 -13.90 -7.94
N ILE A 6 26.95 -14.36 -7.97
CA ILE A 6 26.15 -14.64 -6.76
C ILE A 6 26.81 -15.76 -5.95
N GLU A 7 27.19 -16.87 -6.58
CA GLU A 7 27.82 -17.99 -5.88
C GLU A 7 29.18 -17.58 -5.28
N SER A 8 29.94 -16.76 -6.00
CA SER A 8 31.20 -16.20 -5.49
C SER A 8 31.00 -15.30 -4.27
N LEU A 9 29.94 -14.47 -4.27
CA LEU A 9 29.61 -13.62 -3.12
C LEU A 9 29.20 -14.47 -1.91
N ILE A 10 28.30 -15.44 -2.07
CA ILE A 10 27.85 -16.34 -1.01
C ILE A 10 29.04 -17.06 -0.36
N ALA A 11 30.00 -17.54 -1.16
CA ALA A 11 31.18 -18.23 -0.67
C ALA A 11 32.13 -17.34 0.14
N GLN A 12 32.09 -16.02 -0.07
CA GLN A 12 32.90 -15.03 0.63
C GLN A 12 32.23 -14.45 1.88
N MET A 13 30.90 -14.52 1.98
CA MET A 13 30.13 -13.94 3.07
C MET A 13 30.35 -14.66 4.40
N THR A 14 30.46 -13.90 5.49
CA THR A 14 30.28 -14.42 6.85
C THR A 14 28.79 -14.71 7.10
N VAL A 15 28.48 -15.41 8.18
CA VAL A 15 27.07 -15.67 8.57
C VAL A 15 26.34 -14.36 8.83
N GLU A 16 26.95 -13.40 9.50
CA GLU A 16 26.38 -12.09 9.80
C GLU A 16 26.07 -11.28 8.52
N GLU A 17 26.98 -11.33 7.53
CA GLU A 17 26.75 -10.68 6.24
C GLU A 17 25.64 -11.36 5.44
N LYS A 18 25.54 -12.69 5.51
CA LYS A 18 24.42 -13.45 4.91
C LYS A 18 23.08 -13.03 5.53
N VAL A 19 23.02 -13.04 6.86
CA VAL A 19 21.82 -12.64 7.61
C VAL A 19 21.49 -11.17 7.38
N GLY A 20 22.50 -10.31 7.25
CA GLY A 20 22.31 -8.89 6.93
C GLY A 20 21.58 -8.65 5.61
N GLN A 21 21.72 -9.54 4.61
CA GLN A 21 20.98 -9.45 3.37
C GLN A 21 19.47 -9.78 3.54
N LEU A 22 19.11 -10.48 4.61
CA LEU A 22 17.74 -10.96 4.87
C LEU A 22 16.92 -10.00 5.73
N GLY A 23 17.49 -8.87 6.16
CA GLY A 23 16.82 -7.84 6.94
C GLY A 23 16.36 -6.65 6.09
N VAL A 24 15.14 -6.17 6.37
CA VAL A 24 14.58 -4.95 5.80
C VAL A 24 14.26 -4.00 6.94
N PHE A 25 14.82 -2.79 6.94
CA PHE A 25 14.69 -1.84 8.05
C PHE A 25 14.24 -0.47 7.60
N ALA A 26 13.62 0.29 8.53
CA ALA A 26 13.21 1.66 8.26
C ALA A 26 14.41 2.53 7.85
N ASP A 27 14.24 3.32 6.80
CA ASP A 27 15.25 4.23 6.29
C ASP A 27 15.26 5.52 7.11
N MET A 28 16.12 5.55 8.11
CA MET A 28 16.29 6.72 8.97
C MET A 28 17.30 7.73 8.40
N VAL A 29 17.87 7.48 7.22
CA VAL A 29 18.85 8.38 6.57
C VAL A 29 18.15 9.41 5.70
N ARG A 30 17.09 9.02 5.02
CA ARG A 30 16.30 9.87 4.13
C ARG A 30 15.04 10.39 4.85
N PRO A 31 14.43 11.50 4.40
CA PRO A 31 13.09 11.89 4.83
C PRO A 31 12.10 10.72 4.63
N PHE A 32 11.33 10.39 5.65
CA PHE A 32 10.33 9.33 5.58
C PHE A 32 9.00 9.77 6.21
N ALA A 33 7.94 9.01 5.97
CA ALA A 33 6.64 9.29 6.56
C ALA A 33 6.64 8.81 8.03
N PRO A 34 6.52 9.71 9.01
CA PRO A 34 6.82 9.40 10.41
C PRO A 34 5.75 8.55 11.11
N ASP A 35 4.52 8.50 10.61
CA ASP A 35 3.37 8.02 11.39
C ASP A 35 2.91 6.59 11.03
N VAL A 36 3.66 5.86 10.20
CA VAL A 36 3.21 4.56 9.67
C VAL A 36 3.88 3.38 10.37
N ASN A 37 5.03 3.60 11.02
CA ASN A 37 5.81 2.52 11.60
C ASN A 37 5.71 2.53 13.13
N PRO A 38 5.16 1.49 13.78
CA PRO A 38 5.30 1.30 15.22
C PRO A 38 6.77 1.32 15.66
N GLU A 39 7.03 1.73 16.90
CA GLU A 39 8.38 1.89 17.45
C GLU A 39 9.07 0.53 17.73
N ALA A 40 9.23 -0.34 16.73
CA ALA A 40 10.01 -1.57 16.86
C ALA A 40 11.41 -1.36 16.28
N ASN A 41 12.44 -1.80 17.00
CA ASN A 41 13.84 -1.83 16.55
C ASN A 41 14.34 -0.50 15.91
N VAL A 42 14.02 0.63 16.57
CA VAL A 42 14.32 1.98 16.07
C VAL A 42 15.84 2.24 16.07
N ARG A 43 16.36 2.76 14.95
CA ARG A 43 17.75 3.13 14.73
C ARG A 43 17.83 4.60 14.31
N ASN A 44 18.95 5.26 14.56
CA ASN A 44 19.21 6.57 13.97
C ASN A 44 19.99 6.44 12.64
N ALA A 45 20.09 7.56 11.90
CA ALA A 45 20.75 7.60 10.60
C ALA A 45 22.21 7.07 10.62
N ASP A 46 23.00 7.44 11.62
CA ASP A 46 24.39 7.02 11.73
C ASP A 46 24.49 5.52 11.99
N GLN A 47 23.59 4.96 12.80
CA GLN A 47 23.52 3.52 13.05
C GLN A 47 23.16 2.75 11.77
N VAL A 48 22.18 3.24 11.00
CA VAL A 48 21.81 2.63 9.73
C VAL A 48 22.99 2.64 8.75
N LEU A 49 23.65 3.79 8.55
CA LEU A 49 24.80 3.88 7.67
C LEU A 49 25.97 2.99 8.14
N GLN A 50 26.18 2.87 9.44
CA GLN A 50 27.21 1.99 9.99
C GLN A 50 26.90 0.51 9.70
N GLN A 51 25.64 0.10 9.85
CA GLN A 51 25.21 -1.27 9.56
C GLN A 51 25.28 -1.59 8.06
N VAL A 52 24.95 -0.61 7.20
CA VAL A 52 25.17 -0.74 5.74
C VAL A 52 26.65 -0.97 5.43
N ARG A 53 27.55 -0.20 6.06
CA ARG A 53 29.02 -0.35 5.91
C ARG A 53 29.51 -1.72 6.36
N GLU A 54 28.92 -2.27 7.40
CA GLU A 54 29.23 -3.59 7.94
C GLU A 54 28.58 -4.74 7.15
N GLY A 55 27.80 -4.46 6.10
CA GLY A 55 27.07 -5.47 5.32
C GLY A 55 25.89 -6.11 6.06
N LYS A 56 25.41 -5.49 7.14
CA LYS A 56 24.33 -6.01 8.01
C LYS A 56 22.93 -5.52 7.63
N VAL A 57 22.79 -4.81 6.50
CA VAL A 57 21.51 -4.31 5.99
C VAL A 57 21.45 -4.51 4.49
N GLY A 58 20.50 -5.32 4.03
CA GLY A 58 20.29 -5.60 2.61
C GLY A 58 19.27 -4.71 1.94
N SER A 59 18.30 -4.18 2.69
CA SER A 59 17.20 -3.35 2.18
C SER A 59 16.74 -2.34 3.22
N LEU A 60 16.28 -1.17 2.74
CA LEU A 60 15.70 -0.09 3.55
C LEU A 60 14.34 0.32 2.99
N PHE A 61 13.40 0.76 3.85
CA PHE A 61 12.05 1.11 3.41
C PHE A 61 11.54 2.44 3.97
N ASN A 62 10.57 3.03 3.25
CA ASN A 62 9.81 4.26 3.56
C ASN A 62 10.63 5.56 3.65
N GLY A 63 11.86 5.57 3.14
CA GLY A 63 12.62 6.79 2.93
C GLY A 63 12.66 7.20 1.45
N VAL A 64 12.68 8.50 1.17
CA VAL A 64 12.72 9.07 -0.18
C VAL A 64 13.78 10.17 -0.31
N GLY A 65 14.23 10.40 -1.53
CA GLY A 65 15.24 11.40 -1.86
C GLY A 65 16.45 10.78 -2.56
N ALA A 66 16.71 11.21 -3.80
CA ALA A 66 17.75 10.64 -4.64
C ALA A 66 19.16 10.95 -4.10
N GLU A 67 19.43 12.16 -3.63
CA GLU A 67 20.76 12.56 -3.18
C GLU A 67 21.23 11.76 -1.95
N LEU A 68 20.40 11.67 -0.92
CA LEU A 68 20.72 10.87 0.28
C LEU A 68 20.71 9.37 -0.02
N GLY A 69 19.85 8.92 -0.95
CA GLY A 69 19.86 7.56 -1.47
C GLY A 69 21.21 7.20 -2.13
N ARG A 70 21.81 8.13 -2.89
CA ARG A 70 23.19 7.96 -3.41
C ARG A 70 24.21 7.76 -2.30
N ARG A 71 24.09 8.51 -1.20
CA ARG A 71 24.98 8.35 -0.05
C ARG A 71 24.86 6.95 0.56
N ILE A 72 23.65 6.41 0.71
CA ILE A 72 23.44 5.02 1.18
C ILE A 72 24.10 4.03 0.24
N GLN A 73 23.88 4.14 -1.06
CA GLN A 73 24.49 3.23 -2.06
C GLN A 73 26.00 3.35 -2.11
N GLN A 74 26.54 4.56 -1.97
CA GLN A 74 27.98 4.77 -1.90
C GLN A 74 28.59 4.01 -0.72
N VAL A 75 27.98 4.14 0.48
CA VAL A 75 28.43 3.37 1.66
C VAL A 75 28.34 1.87 1.39
N ALA A 76 27.26 1.39 0.78
CA ALA A 76 27.09 -0.03 0.49
C ALA A 76 28.11 -0.56 -0.53
N THR A 77 28.37 0.19 -1.61
CA THR A 77 29.17 -0.32 -2.74
C THR A 77 30.66 0.00 -2.64
N GLU A 78 31.03 1.11 -1.97
CA GLU A 78 32.43 1.59 -1.93
C GLU A 78 33.06 1.46 -0.54
N GLU A 79 32.27 1.47 0.54
CA GLU A 79 32.79 1.43 1.91
C GLU A 79 32.57 0.07 2.61
N SER A 80 31.67 -0.80 2.07
CA SER A 80 31.48 -2.15 2.61
C SER A 80 32.45 -3.16 2.00
N ARG A 81 32.69 -4.27 2.71
CA ARG A 81 33.68 -5.29 2.30
C ARG A 81 33.36 -5.99 0.98
N LEU A 82 32.07 -6.24 0.71
CA LEU A 82 31.62 -7.02 -0.45
C LEU A 82 31.01 -6.16 -1.57
N GLY A 83 30.78 -4.87 -1.32
CA GLY A 83 30.23 -3.94 -2.31
C GLY A 83 28.81 -4.29 -2.79
N ILE A 84 28.00 -4.93 -1.94
CA ILE A 84 26.64 -5.34 -2.29
C ILE A 84 25.68 -4.14 -2.14
N PRO A 85 24.95 -3.72 -3.22
CA PRO A 85 24.06 -2.59 -3.14
C PRO A 85 22.85 -2.87 -2.25
N VAL A 86 22.27 -1.80 -1.67
CA VAL A 86 21.03 -1.84 -0.87
C VAL A 86 19.82 -1.66 -1.77
N ILE A 87 18.73 -2.39 -1.51
CA ILE A 87 17.43 -2.10 -2.15
C ILE A 87 16.71 -1.01 -1.34
N LEU A 88 16.16 -0.02 -2.02
CA LEU A 88 15.41 1.09 -1.43
C LEU A 88 13.94 0.94 -1.80
N ALA A 89 13.07 0.79 -0.79
CA ALA A 89 11.66 0.46 -0.94
C ALA A 89 10.75 1.49 -0.27
N ALA A 90 9.46 1.48 -0.60
CA ALA A 90 8.40 2.17 0.16
C ALA A 90 7.01 1.60 -0.17
N ASP A 91 6.04 1.86 0.73
CA ASP A 91 4.63 1.62 0.48
C ASP A 91 4.06 2.72 -0.42
N VAL A 92 4.10 2.52 -1.72
CA VAL A 92 3.54 3.44 -2.72
C VAL A 92 2.34 2.75 -3.37
N ILE A 93 1.19 2.82 -2.69
CA ILE A 93 0.01 2.00 -3.00
C ILE A 93 -0.81 2.58 -4.16
N HIS A 94 -1.19 3.86 -4.10
CA HIS A 94 -2.02 4.51 -5.10
C HIS A 94 -1.58 5.96 -5.43
N GLY A 95 -0.29 6.15 -5.54
CA GLY A 95 0.33 7.41 -5.91
C GLY A 95 1.57 7.71 -5.10
N MET A 96 2.35 8.66 -5.58
CA MET A 96 3.55 9.18 -4.92
C MET A 96 3.34 10.65 -4.58
N ARG A 97 3.75 11.59 -5.44
CA ARG A 97 3.43 13.03 -5.32
C ARG A 97 2.04 13.33 -5.86
N THR A 98 1.70 12.70 -6.97
CA THR A 98 0.35 12.68 -7.51
C THR A 98 -0.40 11.50 -6.90
N VAL A 99 -1.54 11.79 -6.25
CA VAL A 99 -2.39 10.77 -5.62
C VAL A 99 -3.52 10.40 -6.57
N PHE A 100 -3.77 9.11 -6.71
CA PHE A 100 -4.88 8.54 -7.47
C PHE A 100 -5.97 8.06 -6.50
N PRO A 101 -7.19 7.72 -6.97
CA PRO A 101 -8.18 7.11 -6.11
C PRO A 101 -7.62 5.89 -5.36
N ILE A 102 -8.15 5.61 -4.16
CA ILE A 102 -7.82 4.36 -3.47
C ILE A 102 -8.11 3.17 -4.40
N PRO A 103 -7.39 2.05 -4.26
CA PRO A 103 -7.54 0.91 -5.16
C PRO A 103 -8.98 0.40 -5.31
N LEU A 104 -9.77 0.39 -4.23
CA LEU A 104 -11.18 0.03 -4.29
C LEU A 104 -12.01 1.02 -5.15
N GLY A 105 -11.75 2.32 -5.00
CA GLY A 105 -12.39 3.36 -5.81
C GLY A 105 -12.02 3.22 -7.29
N GLU A 106 -10.74 2.99 -7.60
CA GLU A 106 -10.30 2.77 -8.97
C GLU A 106 -10.92 1.50 -9.58
N ALA A 107 -11.05 0.42 -8.78
CA ALA A 107 -11.69 -0.83 -9.21
C ALA A 107 -13.16 -0.65 -9.57
N ALA A 108 -13.86 0.33 -8.99
CA ALA A 108 -15.24 0.66 -9.35
C ALA A 108 -15.39 1.16 -10.78
N SER A 109 -14.30 1.55 -11.46
CA SER A 109 -14.30 1.84 -12.90
C SER A 109 -14.49 0.60 -13.76
N PHE A 110 -14.16 -0.59 -13.28
CA PHE A 110 -14.06 -1.84 -14.06
C PHE A 110 -13.05 -1.77 -15.22
N GLU A 111 -12.06 -0.88 -15.13
CA GLU A 111 -11.07 -0.63 -16.19
C GLU A 111 -9.63 -0.99 -15.71
N PRO A 112 -9.16 -2.24 -15.85
CA PRO A 112 -7.79 -2.62 -15.47
C PRO A 112 -6.70 -1.81 -16.18
N ASP A 113 -6.93 -1.38 -17.42
CA ASP A 113 -6.00 -0.53 -18.18
C ASP A 113 -5.79 0.85 -17.52
N LEU A 114 -6.80 1.36 -16.82
CA LEU A 114 -6.68 2.58 -16.02
C LEU A 114 -5.70 2.34 -14.87
N ALA A 115 -5.85 1.23 -14.14
CA ALA A 115 -4.97 0.85 -13.05
C ALA A 115 -3.51 0.63 -13.50
N GLU A 116 -3.28 0.10 -14.71
CA GLU A 116 -1.95 0.00 -15.29
C GLU A 116 -1.33 1.38 -15.52
N ARG A 117 -2.11 2.33 -16.04
CA ARG A 117 -1.65 3.70 -16.30
C ARG A 117 -1.35 4.48 -15.02
N THR A 118 -2.19 4.38 -13.99
CA THR A 118 -1.99 5.04 -12.70
C THR A 118 -0.79 4.44 -11.95
N ALA A 119 -0.62 3.11 -11.97
CA ALA A 119 0.55 2.44 -11.43
C ALA A 119 1.84 2.83 -12.18
N ARG A 120 1.78 3.01 -13.52
CA ARG A 120 2.93 3.49 -14.31
C ARG A 120 3.34 4.91 -13.91
N ALA A 121 2.36 5.83 -13.81
CA ALA A 121 2.60 7.19 -13.35
C ALA A 121 3.22 7.23 -11.94
N THR A 122 2.68 6.43 -11.04
CA THR A 122 3.21 6.24 -9.68
C THR A 122 4.66 5.77 -9.70
N ALA A 123 5.00 4.77 -10.53
CA ALA A 123 6.36 4.25 -10.63
C ALA A 123 7.36 5.27 -11.18
N ILE A 124 6.96 6.10 -12.13
CA ILE A 124 7.80 7.19 -12.67
C ILE A 124 8.18 8.16 -11.54
N GLU A 125 7.21 8.61 -10.74
CA GLU A 125 7.45 9.51 -9.62
C GLU A 125 8.26 8.85 -8.49
N ALA A 126 7.92 7.61 -8.14
CA ALA A 126 8.57 6.88 -7.06
C ALA A 126 10.05 6.58 -7.37
N THR A 127 10.34 6.15 -8.59
CA THR A 127 11.73 5.89 -9.00
C THR A 127 12.53 7.19 -9.15
N ALA A 128 11.90 8.29 -9.54
CA ALA A 128 12.55 9.60 -9.53
C ALA A 128 12.92 10.03 -8.10
N ALA A 129 12.09 9.69 -7.09
CA ALA A 129 12.37 9.90 -5.68
C ALA A 129 13.34 8.88 -5.06
N GLY A 130 13.99 8.03 -5.88
CA GLY A 130 15.05 7.12 -5.47
C GLY A 130 14.58 5.76 -4.94
N LEU A 131 13.40 5.28 -5.35
CA LEU A 131 12.91 3.97 -4.97
C LEU A 131 13.21 2.92 -6.07
N HIS A 132 13.46 1.68 -5.64
CA HIS A 132 13.63 0.52 -6.49
C HIS A 132 12.43 -0.44 -6.40
N TRP A 133 11.71 -0.43 -5.27
CA TRP A 133 10.76 -1.44 -4.86
C TRP A 133 9.56 -0.84 -4.14
N THR A 134 8.34 -1.35 -4.40
CA THR A 134 7.15 -0.99 -3.65
C THR A 134 6.43 -2.22 -3.09
N TYR A 135 5.81 -2.05 -1.92
CA TYR A 135 4.96 -3.07 -1.28
C TYR A 135 3.51 -2.91 -1.73
N ALA A 136 3.34 -2.98 -3.04
CA ALA A 136 2.07 -2.91 -3.77
C ALA A 136 2.14 -3.80 -5.02
N PRO A 137 0.98 -4.28 -5.53
CA PRO A 137 -0.39 -3.99 -5.12
C PRO A 137 -0.89 -4.87 -3.97
N ALA A 138 -1.86 -4.38 -3.19
CA ALA A 138 -2.71 -5.24 -2.39
C ALA A 138 -3.69 -5.96 -3.32
N VAL A 139 -3.73 -7.30 -3.22
CA VAL A 139 -4.52 -8.17 -4.10
C VAL A 139 -5.51 -9.05 -3.33
N ASP A 140 -5.74 -8.71 -2.08
CA ASP A 140 -6.70 -9.40 -1.22
C ASP A 140 -8.12 -9.28 -1.76
N ILE A 141 -8.85 -10.39 -1.76
CA ILE A 141 -10.29 -10.42 -2.02
C ILE A 141 -11.02 -10.17 -0.71
N ALA A 142 -11.61 -8.98 -0.58
CA ALA A 142 -12.32 -8.53 0.61
C ALA A 142 -13.84 -8.64 0.41
N ARG A 143 -14.50 -9.51 1.17
CA ARG A 143 -15.96 -9.72 1.13
C ARG A 143 -16.67 -9.21 2.37
N ASP A 144 -15.94 -8.88 3.42
CA ASP A 144 -16.43 -8.25 4.63
C ASP A 144 -15.97 -6.78 4.69
N GLN A 145 -16.89 -5.86 4.45
CA GLN A 145 -16.59 -4.43 4.39
C GLN A 145 -16.31 -3.80 5.76
N ARG A 146 -16.37 -4.57 6.84
CA ARG A 146 -15.91 -4.13 8.16
C ARG A 146 -14.39 -4.12 8.27
N TRP A 147 -13.70 -4.82 7.39
CA TRP A 147 -12.23 -4.84 7.31
C TRP A 147 -11.71 -3.58 6.61
N GLY A 148 -10.96 -2.73 7.36
CA GLY A 148 -10.49 -1.44 6.89
C GLY A 148 -9.52 -1.50 5.70
N ARG A 149 -8.74 -2.58 5.57
CA ARG A 149 -7.83 -2.78 4.43
C ARG A 149 -8.53 -3.22 3.14
N GLY A 150 -9.83 -3.46 3.17
CA GLY A 150 -10.63 -3.64 1.95
C GLY A 150 -10.48 -2.48 0.97
N ALA A 151 -10.18 -1.28 1.47
CA ALA A 151 -9.92 -0.08 0.67
C ALA A 151 -8.65 -0.17 -0.20
N GLU A 152 -7.70 -1.05 0.15
CA GLU A 152 -6.40 -1.21 -0.53
C GLU A 152 -6.46 -2.15 -1.76
N GLY A 153 -7.49 -2.96 -1.87
CA GLY A 153 -7.67 -4.00 -2.90
C GLY A 153 -8.69 -3.63 -3.98
N ALA A 154 -8.97 -4.60 -4.86
CA ALA A 154 -9.92 -4.45 -5.97
C ALA A 154 -11.35 -4.96 -5.62
N GLY A 155 -11.67 -5.14 -4.34
CA GLY A 155 -13.00 -5.53 -3.87
C GLY A 155 -13.21 -7.05 -3.76
N GLU A 156 -14.43 -7.52 -4.01
CA GLU A 156 -14.88 -8.88 -3.67
C GLU A 156 -14.82 -9.87 -4.84
N ASP A 157 -14.74 -9.38 -6.08
CA ASP A 157 -14.78 -10.22 -7.29
C ASP A 157 -13.39 -10.75 -7.66
N VAL A 158 -13.27 -12.07 -7.74
CA VAL A 158 -11.99 -12.75 -8.01
C VAL A 158 -11.46 -12.46 -9.42
N VAL A 159 -12.35 -12.40 -10.42
CA VAL A 159 -11.94 -12.17 -11.81
C VAL A 159 -11.44 -10.75 -12.00
N LEU A 160 -12.17 -9.78 -11.46
CA LEU A 160 -11.75 -8.38 -11.45
C LEU A 160 -10.45 -8.20 -10.66
N GLY A 161 -10.35 -8.82 -9.47
CA GLY A 161 -9.14 -8.81 -8.64
C GLY A 161 -7.91 -9.32 -9.39
N CYS A 162 -8.04 -10.44 -10.12
CA CYS A 162 -6.96 -10.96 -10.97
C CYS A 162 -6.55 -9.97 -12.08
N ALA A 163 -7.53 -9.34 -12.73
CA ALA A 163 -7.25 -8.39 -13.82
C ALA A 163 -6.53 -7.14 -13.31
N PHE A 164 -6.97 -6.58 -12.16
CA PHE A 164 -6.32 -5.43 -11.52
C PHE A 164 -4.94 -5.77 -10.96
N ALA A 165 -4.76 -6.93 -10.34
CA ALA A 165 -3.47 -7.39 -9.85
C ALA A 165 -2.44 -7.44 -10.98
N ALA A 166 -2.77 -8.07 -12.10
CA ALA A 166 -1.89 -8.15 -13.26
C ALA A 166 -1.59 -6.77 -13.86
N ALA A 167 -2.61 -5.91 -14.01
CA ALA A 167 -2.47 -4.57 -14.57
C ALA A 167 -1.54 -3.69 -13.71
N ARG A 168 -1.71 -3.68 -12.39
CA ARG A 168 -0.86 -2.90 -11.49
C ARG A 168 0.59 -3.38 -11.49
N VAL A 169 0.84 -4.70 -11.53
CA VAL A 169 2.20 -5.24 -11.65
C VAL A 169 2.86 -4.74 -12.95
N ARG A 170 2.18 -4.83 -14.09
CA ARG A 170 2.72 -4.31 -15.36
C ARG A 170 2.95 -2.81 -15.31
N GLY A 171 2.04 -2.05 -14.71
CA GLY A 171 2.18 -0.61 -14.54
C GLY A 171 3.40 -0.23 -13.71
N PHE A 172 3.57 -0.81 -12.52
CA PHE A 172 4.73 -0.54 -11.66
C PHE A 172 6.05 -0.94 -12.33
N GLN A 173 6.12 -2.14 -12.88
CA GLN A 173 7.37 -2.70 -13.39
C GLN A 173 7.73 -2.23 -14.81
N GLY A 174 6.74 -1.83 -15.62
CA GLY A 174 6.99 -1.56 -17.03
C GLY A 174 7.41 -2.82 -17.78
N SER A 175 8.14 -2.63 -18.87
CA SER A 175 8.58 -3.73 -19.77
C SER A 175 9.97 -4.29 -19.44
N ASP A 176 10.76 -3.59 -18.63
CA ASP A 176 12.12 -3.97 -18.25
C ASP A 176 12.39 -3.60 -16.79
N LEU A 177 12.64 -4.60 -15.96
CA LEU A 177 12.94 -4.42 -14.53
C LEU A 177 14.25 -3.64 -14.28
N ARG A 178 15.12 -3.53 -15.26
CA ARG A 178 16.39 -2.79 -15.20
C ARG A 178 16.25 -1.32 -15.58
N ALA A 179 15.11 -0.92 -16.16
CA ALA A 179 14.88 0.46 -16.55
C ALA A 179 14.87 1.39 -15.33
N ALA A 180 15.41 2.60 -15.48
CA ALA A 180 15.54 3.57 -14.40
C ALA A 180 14.18 4.00 -13.81
N ASP A 181 13.09 3.85 -14.55
CA ASP A 181 11.72 4.15 -14.17
C ASP A 181 10.90 2.89 -13.79
N SER A 182 11.53 1.71 -13.75
CA SER A 182 10.90 0.47 -13.28
C SER A 182 10.90 0.40 -11.75
N LEU A 183 9.71 0.20 -11.17
CA LEU A 183 9.48 -0.01 -9.74
C LEU A 183 9.04 -1.45 -9.52
N LEU A 184 9.85 -2.24 -8.80
CA LEU A 184 9.53 -3.63 -8.51
C LEU A 184 8.25 -3.72 -7.69
N ALA A 185 7.29 -4.56 -8.10
CA ALA A 185 5.99 -4.73 -7.46
C ALA A 185 5.98 -5.92 -6.50
N THR A 186 5.24 -5.80 -5.40
CA THR A 186 5.03 -6.86 -4.41
C THR A 186 3.55 -7.07 -4.16
N PRO A 187 2.92 -8.07 -4.80
CA PRO A 187 1.56 -8.44 -4.42
C PRO A 187 1.50 -8.83 -2.94
N LYS A 188 0.48 -8.32 -2.24
CA LYS A 188 0.24 -8.53 -0.81
C LYS A 188 -1.25 -8.65 -0.52
N HIS A 189 -1.68 -9.29 0.55
CA HIS A 189 -0.90 -9.98 1.57
C HIS A 189 -1.10 -11.51 1.44
N PHE A 190 -0.06 -12.26 1.25
CA PHE A 190 -0.10 -13.70 0.94
C PHE A 190 -0.20 -14.55 2.22
N ALA A 191 -1.41 -15.12 2.56
CA ALA A 191 -2.63 -15.04 1.78
C ALA A 191 -3.86 -15.01 2.68
N ALA A 192 -5.00 -14.79 2.00
CA ALA A 192 -6.33 -14.85 2.61
C ALA A 192 -6.62 -13.76 3.67
N TYR A 193 -5.86 -12.66 3.70
CA TYR A 193 -6.06 -11.62 4.72
C TYR A 193 -7.45 -10.96 4.61
N GLY A 194 -8.00 -10.81 3.41
CA GLY A 194 -9.38 -10.33 3.22
C GLY A 194 -10.49 -11.27 3.74
N ALA A 195 -10.14 -12.44 4.31
CA ALA A 195 -11.06 -13.38 4.93
C ALA A 195 -11.01 -13.38 6.46
N VAL A 196 -10.33 -12.41 7.09
CA VAL A 196 -10.24 -12.32 8.55
C VAL A 196 -11.61 -12.33 9.21
N MET A 197 -11.74 -13.09 10.28
CA MET A 197 -13.01 -13.29 10.95
C MET A 197 -13.60 -11.96 11.44
N ALA A 198 -14.89 -11.75 11.14
CA ALA A 198 -15.66 -10.55 11.48
C ALA A 198 -15.10 -9.23 10.90
N GLY A 199 -14.24 -9.27 9.88
CA GLY A 199 -13.55 -8.10 9.35
C GLY A 199 -12.61 -7.45 10.37
N MET A 200 -12.16 -8.19 11.37
CA MET A 200 -11.24 -7.67 12.39
C MET A 200 -9.80 -7.78 11.91
N GLU A 201 -9.15 -6.63 11.86
CA GLU A 201 -7.74 -6.51 11.47
C GLU A 201 -6.85 -7.38 12.37
N TYR A 202 -5.82 -8.00 11.80
CA TYR A 202 -4.88 -8.93 12.46
C TYR A 202 -5.53 -10.21 13.02
N ASN A 203 -6.78 -10.50 12.67
CA ASN A 203 -7.48 -11.66 13.22
C ASN A 203 -7.20 -12.93 12.41
N MET A 204 -7.65 -14.06 12.97
CA MET A 204 -7.52 -15.38 12.35
C MET A 204 -8.41 -15.55 11.12
N VAL A 205 -8.03 -16.52 10.27
CA VAL A 205 -8.80 -16.97 9.11
C VAL A 205 -9.12 -18.45 9.26
N ASP A 206 -10.40 -18.80 9.22
CA ASP A 206 -10.88 -20.19 9.21
C ASP A 206 -11.62 -20.46 7.89
N ILE A 207 -10.94 -21.07 6.92
CA ILE A 207 -11.47 -21.33 5.59
C ILE A 207 -11.08 -22.70 5.08
N SER A 208 -11.89 -23.26 4.18
CA SER A 208 -11.56 -24.51 3.52
C SER A 208 -10.38 -24.35 2.55
N PRO A 209 -9.59 -25.41 2.28
CA PRO A 209 -8.58 -25.40 1.23
C PRO A 209 -9.16 -25.05 -0.15
N GLN A 210 -10.41 -25.39 -0.42
CA GLN A 210 -11.08 -25.01 -1.66
C GLN A 210 -11.31 -23.49 -1.72
N THR A 211 -11.83 -22.88 -0.66
CA THR A 211 -12.03 -21.43 -0.60
C THR A 211 -10.70 -20.68 -0.76
N LEU A 212 -9.64 -21.15 -0.11
CA LEU A 212 -8.29 -20.59 -0.28
C LEU A 212 -7.88 -20.59 -1.76
N ARG A 213 -8.03 -21.76 -2.44
CA ARG A 213 -7.59 -21.94 -3.83
C ARG A 213 -8.49 -21.26 -4.87
N ASP A 214 -9.79 -21.16 -4.62
CA ASP A 214 -10.74 -20.62 -5.60
C ASP A 214 -10.92 -19.10 -5.46
N VAL A 215 -10.63 -18.52 -4.28
CA VAL A 215 -10.93 -17.12 -3.98
C VAL A 215 -9.65 -16.32 -3.71
N HIS A 216 -8.83 -16.76 -2.78
CA HIS A 216 -7.74 -15.92 -2.24
C HIS A 216 -6.40 -16.08 -2.95
N LEU A 217 -6.12 -17.23 -3.56
CA LEU A 217 -4.86 -17.46 -4.28
C LEU A 217 -4.85 -16.96 -5.73
N PRO A 218 -5.97 -16.95 -6.51
CA PRO A 218 -5.93 -16.59 -7.92
C PRO A 218 -5.37 -15.18 -8.22
N PRO A 219 -5.65 -14.10 -7.45
CA PRO A 219 -5.06 -12.79 -7.73
C PRO A 219 -3.54 -12.77 -7.62
N PHE A 220 -2.95 -13.51 -6.66
CA PHE A 220 -1.50 -13.67 -6.55
C PHE A 220 -0.92 -14.38 -7.77
N LYS A 221 -1.57 -15.47 -8.19
CA LYS A 221 -1.13 -16.18 -9.39
C LYS A 221 -1.15 -15.29 -10.62
N ALA A 222 -2.20 -14.46 -10.78
CA ALA A 222 -2.30 -13.50 -11.88
C ALA A 222 -1.20 -12.44 -11.80
N ALA A 223 -0.84 -11.97 -10.60
CA ALA A 223 0.28 -11.04 -10.40
C ALA A 223 1.63 -11.67 -10.78
N PHE A 224 1.86 -12.94 -10.41
CA PHE A 224 3.09 -13.65 -10.78
C PHE A 224 3.17 -13.92 -12.29
N ASP A 225 2.06 -14.30 -12.92
CA ASP A 225 1.97 -14.46 -14.37
C ASP A 225 2.20 -13.15 -15.13
N ALA A 226 1.90 -12.00 -14.49
CA ALA A 226 2.21 -10.67 -15.00
C ALA A 226 3.67 -10.22 -14.73
N GLY A 227 4.47 -11.03 -14.05
CA GLY A 227 5.91 -10.80 -13.87
C GLY A 227 6.34 -10.33 -12.47
N ALA A 228 5.48 -10.38 -11.45
CA ALA A 228 5.91 -10.10 -10.08
C ALA A 228 6.87 -11.20 -9.59
N ILE A 229 7.99 -10.78 -9.03
CA ILE A 229 9.07 -11.66 -8.51
C ILE A 229 9.31 -11.47 -7.02
N THR A 230 8.44 -10.74 -6.34
CA THR A 230 8.38 -10.63 -4.88
C THR A 230 6.95 -10.80 -4.41
N VAL A 231 6.77 -11.21 -3.16
CA VAL A 231 5.47 -11.36 -2.51
C VAL A 231 5.61 -11.11 -1.02
N MET A 232 4.62 -10.47 -0.41
CA MET A 232 4.59 -10.21 1.04
C MET A 232 3.62 -11.17 1.72
N SER A 233 4.10 -11.88 2.77
CA SER A 233 3.23 -12.73 3.60
C SER A 233 2.32 -11.87 4.47
N SER A 234 1.15 -12.38 4.81
CA SER A 234 0.15 -11.67 5.62
C SER A 234 0.37 -11.84 7.13
N PHE A 235 -0.30 -11.00 7.92
CA PHE A 235 -0.30 -11.05 9.38
C PHE A 235 -1.12 -12.21 9.95
N ASN A 236 -2.26 -12.54 9.33
CA ASN A 236 -3.21 -13.51 9.84
C ASN A 236 -2.65 -14.93 9.88
N ASP A 237 -3.20 -15.73 10.77
CA ASP A 237 -3.10 -17.17 10.64
C ASP A 237 -4.16 -17.73 9.66
N ILE A 238 -3.89 -18.87 9.08
CA ILE A 238 -4.84 -19.66 8.29
C ILE A 238 -5.01 -21.01 9.00
N ASN A 239 -6.20 -21.25 9.55
CA ASN A 239 -6.52 -22.47 10.27
C ASN A 239 -5.52 -22.78 11.41
N GLY A 240 -5.06 -21.74 12.12
CA GLY A 240 -4.15 -21.82 13.26
C GLY A 240 -2.65 -21.83 12.89
N VAL A 241 -2.29 -21.63 11.62
CA VAL A 241 -0.89 -21.48 11.19
C VAL A 241 -0.65 -20.11 10.64
N PRO A 242 0.17 -19.24 11.29
CA PRO A 242 0.50 -17.92 10.78
C PRO A 242 1.07 -17.95 9.37
N ALA A 243 0.59 -17.10 8.47
CA ALA A 243 0.98 -17.11 7.07
C ALA A 243 2.50 -16.98 6.88
N SER A 244 3.17 -16.18 7.72
CA SER A 244 4.62 -15.99 7.71
C SER A 244 5.43 -17.23 8.13
N ALA A 245 4.78 -18.28 8.69
CA ALA A 245 5.41 -19.55 9.04
C ALA A 245 4.67 -20.77 8.45
N ASN A 246 3.84 -20.53 7.43
CA ASN A 246 3.02 -21.58 6.82
C ASN A 246 3.79 -22.24 5.65
N ALA A 247 4.42 -23.39 5.93
CA ALA A 247 5.22 -24.12 4.94
C ALA A 247 4.37 -24.64 3.77
N GLU A 248 3.10 -25.04 4.01
CA GLU A 248 2.18 -25.43 2.93
C GLU A 248 1.98 -24.28 1.95
N LEU A 249 1.78 -23.04 2.49
CA LEU A 249 1.57 -21.84 1.68
C LEU A 249 2.84 -21.39 0.96
N LEU A 250 3.94 -21.19 1.73
CA LEU A 250 5.16 -20.55 1.23
C LEU A 250 6.08 -21.52 0.46
N THR A 251 6.08 -22.80 0.83
CA THR A 251 6.93 -23.79 0.21
C THR A 251 6.17 -24.70 -0.74
N ASP A 252 5.09 -25.36 -0.28
CA ASP A 252 4.46 -26.38 -1.12
C ASP A 252 3.67 -25.76 -2.27
N ILE A 253 2.81 -24.79 -1.99
CA ILE A 253 2.01 -24.10 -3.01
C ILE A 253 2.89 -23.15 -3.82
N LEU A 254 3.48 -22.14 -3.16
CA LEU A 254 4.17 -21.06 -3.86
C LEU A 254 5.38 -21.58 -4.66
N ARG A 255 6.30 -22.29 -4.01
CA ARG A 255 7.53 -22.76 -4.64
C ARG A 255 7.36 -24.13 -5.30
N GLY A 256 6.60 -25.04 -4.67
CA GLY A 256 6.40 -26.41 -5.14
C GLY A 256 5.46 -26.49 -6.34
N GLU A 257 4.22 -26.01 -6.22
CA GLU A 257 3.22 -26.08 -7.29
C GLU A 257 3.45 -24.99 -8.36
N TRP A 258 3.58 -23.71 -7.93
CA TRP A 258 3.65 -22.59 -8.85
C TRP A 258 5.05 -22.29 -9.37
N LYS A 259 6.09 -22.92 -8.80
CA LYS A 259 7.49 -22.72 -9.20
C LYS A 259 7.93 -21.25 -9.11
N PHE A 260 7.38 -20.51 -8.13
CA PHE A 260 7.75 -19.13 -7.92
C PHE A 260 9.24 -19.02 -7.57
N PRO A 261 10.05 -18.31 -8.39
CA PRO A 261 11.50 -18.23 -8.19
C PRO A 261 11.92 -17.10 -7.24
N GLY A 262 10.97 -16.24 -6.91
CA GLY A 262 11.23 -14.94 -6.31
C GLY A 262 11.37 -14.95 -4.80
N VAL A 263 11.25 -13.77 -4.22
CA VAL A 263 11.49 -13.49 -2.79
C VAL A 263 10.19 -13.35 -2.03
N VAL A 264 10.11 -13.95 -0.86
CA VAL A 264 9.04 -13.78 0.12
C VAL A 264 9.52 -12.86 1.23
N ILE A 265 8.82 -11.75 1.45
CA ILE A 265 9.07 -10.82 2.56
C ILE A 265 7.93 -10.91 3.57
N SER A 266 8.23 -10.75 4.88
CA SER A 266 7.18 -10.59 5.89
C SER A 266 6.47 -9.25 5.72
N ASP A 267 5.23 -9.13 6.16
CA ASP A 267 4.67 -7.83 6.51
C ASP A 267 5.42 -7.24 7.72
N TYR A 268 5.11 -6.00 8.08
CA TYR A 268 5.79 -5.25 9.14
C TYR A 268 5.74 -6.01 10.48
N THR A 269 6.89 -6.48 10.93
CA THR A 269 7.04 -7.29 12.16
C THR A 269 6.17 -8.57 12.24
N ALA A 270 5.65 -9.08 11.13
CA ALA A 270 4.74 -10.23 11.14
C ALA A 270 5.36 -11.52 11.66
N ASP A 271 6.68 -11.65 11.64
CA ASP A 271 7.41 -12.75 12.29
C ASP A 271 7.38 -12.68 13.83
N MET A 272 7.25 -11.47 14.42
CA MET A 272 7.02 -11.30 15.87
C MET A 272 5.65 -11.82 16.29
N GLU A 273 4.66 -11.71 15.42
CA GLU A 273 3.29 -12.11 15.74
C GLU A 273 3.12 -13.63 15.89
N LEU A 274 4.07 -14.44 15.43
CA LEU A 274 4.06 -15.87 15.67
C LEU A 274 4.02 -16.21 17.16
N VAL A 275 4.67 -15.39 17.99
CA VAL A 275 4.63 -15.52 19.45
C VAL A 275 3.27 -15.08 20.00
N ALA A 276 2.74 -13.96 19.51
CA ALA A 276 1.44 -13.44 19.93
C ALA A 276 0.28 -14.38 19.55
N HIS A 277 0.36 -15.04 18.38
CA HIS A 277 -0.58 -16.09 17.97
C HIS A 277 -0.43 -17.40 18.77
N GLY A 278 0.59 -17.52 19.62
CA GLY A 278 0.86 -18.76 20.36
C GLY A 278 1.39 -19.91 19.51
N TYR A 279 1.82 -19.62 18.28
CA TYR A 279 2.42 -20.60 17.36
C TYR A 279 3.88 -20.86 17.66
N ALA A 280 4.62 -19.83 18.07
CA ALA A 280 6.00 -19.92 18.52
C ALA A 280 6.12 -19.70 20.05
N ALA A 281 7.07 -20.39 20.65
CA ALA A 281 7.32 -20.30 22.10
C ALA A 281 8.03 -18.99 22.50
N ASP A 282 8.92 -18.51 21.64
CA ASP A 282 9.72 -17.30 21.81
C ASP A 282 10.24 -16.78 20.44
N ASP A 283 10.98 -15.69 20.46
CA ASP A 283 11.50 -15.01 19.26
C ASP A 283 12.45 -15.91 18.46
N ARG A 284 13.25 -16.75 19.14
CA ARG A 284 14.16 -17.69 18.50
C ARG A 284 13.39 -18.82 17.76
N ASP A 285 12.36 -19.38 18.39
CA ASP A 285 11.47 -20.38 17.80
C ASP A 285 10.67 -19.77 16.64
N ALA A 286 10.19 -18.52 16.79
CA ALA A 286 9.54 -17.78 15.71
C ALA A 286 10.47 -17.62 14.49
N THR A 287 11.72 -17.22 14.73
CA THR A 287 12.75 -17.10 13.68
C THR A 287 12.97 -18.42 12.94
N ALA A 288 13.17 -19.52 13.69
CA ALA A 288 13.40 -20.83 13.11
C ALA A 288 12.22 -21.29 12.26
N LYS A 289 10.97 -21.13 12.75
CA LYS A 289 9.74 -21.52 12.08
C LYS A 289 9.49 -20.70 10.81
N ALA A 290 9.58 -19.38 10.90
CA ALA A 290 9.36 -18.49 9.77
C ALA A 290 10.39 -18.74 8.64
N PHE A 291 11.68 -18.78 8.99
CA PHE A 291 12.73 -18.97 8.02
C PHE A 291 12.69 -20.35 7.33
N THR A 292 12.46 -21.42 8.10
CA THR A 292 12.36 -22.76 7.53
C THR A 292 11.08 -23.01 6.75
N ALA A 293 9.99 -22.26 7.02
CA ALA A 293 8.78 -22.30 6.22
C ALA A 293 8.93 -21.64 4.84
N GLY A 294 9.97 -20.84 4.62
CA GLY A 294 10.27 -20.22 3.33
C GLY A 294 10.12 -18.69 3.28
N LEU A 295 10.04 -18.02 4.43
CA LEU A 295 10.10 -16.57 4.55
C LEU A 295 11.55 -16.11 4.38
N ASP A 296 11.86 -15.42 3.27
CA ASP A 296 13.24 -15.02 2.95
C ASP A 296 13.67 -13.74 3.67
N LEU A 297 12.79 -12.74 3.75
CA LEU A 297 13.08 -11.43 4.34
C LEU A 297 12.20 -11.16 5.55
N SER A 298 12.83 -10.71 6.64
CA SER A 298 12.15 -10.19 7.83
C SER A 298 12.13 -8.66 7.80
N MET A 299 10.91 -8.07 7.91
CA MET A 299 10.74 -6.63 7.93
C MET A 299 10.69 -6.12 9.35
N GLN A 300 11.65 -5.28 9.72
CA GLN A 300 11.75 -4.45 10.92
C GLN A 300 11.95 -5.17 12.26
N SER A 301 11.49 -6.40 12.47
CA SER A 301 11.58 -7.09 13.77
C SER A 301 13.01 -7.21 14.30
N GLY A 302 13.98 -7.42 13.42
CA GLY A 302 15.37 -7.71 13.79
C GLY A 302 15.62 -9.16 14.18
N PHE A 303 14.61 -10.01 14.24
CA PHE A 303 14.71 -11.41 14.67
C PHE A 303 15.73 -12.21 13.89
N TYR A 304 15.81 -12.03 12.57
CA TYR A 304 16.80 -12.72 11.77
C TYR A 304 18.24 -12.32 12.15
N ALA A 305 18.48 -11.03 12.37
CA ALA A 305 19.80 -10.54 12.78
C ALA A 305 20.21 -11.06 14.15
N GLU A 306 19.27 -11.22 15.07
CA GLU A 306 19.53 -11.65 16.45
C GLU A 306 19.68 -13.18 16.57
N HIS A 307 18.84 -13.95 15.91
CA HIS A 307 18.70 -15.39 16.19
C HIS A 307 19.23 -16.31 15.10
N LEU A 308 19.20 -15.95 13.80
CA LEU A 308 19.67 -16.84 12.72
C LEU A 308 21.14 -17.25 12.87
N PRO A 309 22.10 -16.37 13.28
CA PRO A 309 23.49 -16.83 13.47
C PRO A 309 23.60 -18.00 14.45
N GLY A 310 22.94 -17.90 15.60
CA GLY A 310 22.95 -18.98 16.61
C GLY A 310 22.17 -20.23 16.17
N LEU A 311 21.12 -20.09 15.38
CA LEU A 311 20.37 -21.21 14.81
C LEU A 311 21.18 -21.98 13.76
N VAL A 312 22.00 -21.27 12.99
CA VAL A 312 22.91 -21.89 12.02
C VAL A 312 24.09 -22.57 12.72
N GLU A 313 24.67 -21.93 13.74
CA GLU A 313 25.76 -22.49 14.52
C GLU A 313 25.34 -23.78 15.24
N SER A 314 24.13 -23.82 15.80
CA SER A 314 23.58 -25.03 16.46
C SER A 314 23.19 -26.13 15.46
N GLY A 315 23.07 -25.82 14.16
CA GLY A 315 22.61 -26.73 13.13
C GLY A 315 21.08 -26.90 13.05
N GLU A 316 20.31 -26.13 13.82
CA GLU A 316 18.84 -26.13 13.74
C GLU A 316 18.34 -25.55 12.39
N VAL A 317 19.05 -24.55 11.87
CA VAL A 317 18.91 -24.07 10.50
C VAL A 317 20.14 -24.50 9.70
N PRO A 318 20.01 -25.39 8.70
CA PRO A 318 21.16 -25.78 7.87
C PRO A 318 21.74 -24.58 7.11
N MET A 319 23.08 -24.47 7.03
CA MET A 319 23.77 -23.44 6.23
C MET A 319 23.24 -23.38 4.79
N ALA A 320 22.91 -24.51 4.19
CA ALA A 320 22.37 -24.55 2.83
C ALA A 320 20.99 -23.83 2.69
N VAL A 321 20.18 -23.80 3.76
CA VAL A 321 18.91 -23.07 3.77
C VAL A 321 19.16 -21.56 3.86
N LEU A 322 20.15 -21.14 4.69
CA LEU A 322 20.60 -19.74 4.76
C LEU A 322 21.15 -19.28 3.40
N ASP A 323 22.02 -20.07 2.79
CA ASP A 323 22.60 -19.77 1.47
C ASP A 323 21.53 -19.63 0.38
N GLU A 324 20.48 -20.44 0.44
CA GLU A 324 19.37 -20.36 -0.52
C GLU A 324 18.53 -19.09 -0.34
N GLY A 325 18.26 -18.66 0.89
CA GLY A 325 17.61 -17.37 1.17
C GLY A 325 18.45 -16.20 0.62
N VAL A 326 19.72 -16.19 0.92
CA VAL A 326 20.67 -15.17 0.43
C VAL A 326 20.77 -15.18 -1.10
N ARG A 327 20.80 -16.35 -1.72
CA ARG A 327 20.84 -16.50 -3.18
C ARG A 327 19.66 -15.83 -3.85
N ARG A 328 18.43 -15.95 -3.30
CA ARG A 328 17.24 -15.30 -3.83
C ARG A 328 17.32 -13.77 -3.73
N ILE A 329 17.83 -13.23 -2.63
CA ILE A 329 17.99 -11.78 -2.48
C ILE A 329 19.05 -11.23 -3.44
N LEU A 330 20.20 -11.89 -3.57
CA LEU A 330 21.22 -11.47 -4.50
C LEU A 330 20.75 -11.60 -5.95
N TRP A 331 20.00 -12.66 -6.28
CA TRP A 331 19.35 -12.81 -7.58
C TRP A 331 18.34 -11.67 -7.84
N LEU A 332 17.55 -11.25 -6.84
CA LEU A 332 16.65 -10.12 -6.97
C LEU A 332 17.41 -8.84 -7.32
N LYS A 333 18.50 -8.54 -6.59
CA LYS A 333 19.37 -7.37 -6.85
C LYS A 333 20.00 -7.41 -8.24
N GLU A 334 20.41 -8.57 -8.71
CA GLU A 334 20.94 -8.77 -10.06
C GLU A 334 19.88 -8.59 -11.12
N THR A 335 18.69 -9.15 -10.92
CA THR A 335 17.56 -9.08 -11.85
C THR A 335 17.09 -7.64 -12.07
N ILE A 336 17.02 -6.84 -11.02
CA ILE A 336 16.66 -5.42 -11.14
C ILE A 336 17.85 -4.51 -11.51
N GLY A 337 19.02 -5.09 -11.80
CA GLY A 337 20.19 -4.39 -12.34
C GLY A 337 21.05 -3.62 -11.36
N LEU A 338 20.83 -3.77 -10.03
CA LEU A 338 21.57 -2.99 -9.02
C LEU A 338 23.07 -3.32 -8.94
N PHE A 339 23.51 -4.52 -9.33
CA PHE A 339 24.92 -4.86 -9.40
C PHE A 339 25.65 -4.18 -10.57
N ASP A 340 24.93 -3.80 -11.62
CA ASP A 340 25.49 -3.17 -12.81
C ASP A 340 25.38 -1.62 -12.71
N ASP A 341 24.27 -1.13 -12.17
CA ASP A 341 24.06 0.30 -11.86
C ASP A 341 23.32 0.47 -10.53
N PRO A 342 24.05 0.58 -9.41
CA PRO A 342 23.45 0.79 -8.09
C PRO A 342 22.76 2.15 -7.94
N TYR A 343 23.01 3.10 -8.85
CA TYR A 343 22.51 4.46 -8.82
C TYR A 343 21.36 4.73 -9.79
N ARG A 344 20.84 3.72 -10.50
CA ARG A 344 19.88 3.84 -11.61
C ARG A 344 18.64 4.70 -11.33
N SER A 345 18.14 4.70 -10.10
CA SER A 345 16.97 5.49 -9.65
C SER A 345 17.37 6.68 -8.75
N LEU A 346 18.66 6.96 -8.61
CA LEU A 346 19.20 7.93 -7.66
C LEU A 346 19.78 9.13 -8.41
N ASP A 347 18.99 9.75 -9.28
CA ASP A 347 19.36 10.95 -10.05
C ASP A 347 18.61 12.18 -9.50
N PRO A 348 19.29 13.11 -8.80
CA PRO A 348 18.66 14.33 -8.31
C PRO A 348 18.04 15.21 -9.41
N ALA A 349 18.52 15.12 -10.66
CA ALA A 349 17.94 15.86 -11.77
C ALA A 349 16.58 15.30 -12.18
N ARG A 350 16.43 13.97 -12.14
CA ARG A 350 15.12 13.32 -12.34
C ARG A 350 14.14 13.62 -11.22
N GLU A 351 14.61 13.64 -9.97
CA GLU A 351 13.76 13.99 -8.82
C GLU A 351 13.25 15.44 -8.91
N ALA A 352 14.06 16.35 -9.43
CA ALA A 352 13.70 17.75 -9.62
C ALA A 352 12.83 18.01 -10.87
N ASP A 353 12.72 17.05 -11.80
CA ASP A 353 11.92 17.18 -13.01
C ASP A 353 10.41 17.07 -12.69
N THR A 354 9.70 18.16 -12.93
CA THR A 354 8.24 18.26 -12.76
C THR A 354 7.46 18.23 -14.07
N SER A 355 8.11 17.93 -15.17
CA SER A 355 7.50 18.01 -16.51
C SER A 355 6.31 17.04 -16.71
N HIS A 356 6.29 15.92 -15.96
CA HIS A 356 5.23 14.92 -15.99
C HIS A 356 4.00 15.28 -15.15
N ILE A 357 4.11 16.20 -14.18
CA ILE A 357 3.07 16.48 -13.17
C ILE A 357 1.72 16.84 -13.78
N ALA A 358 1.70 17.74 -14.77
CA ALA A 358 0.43 18.15 -15.41
C ALA A 358 -0.32 16.97 -16.07
N ALA A 359 0.40 16.04 -16.69
CA ALA A 359 -0.18 14.84 -17.29
C ALA A 359 -0.68 13.87 -16.22
N HIS A 360 0.03 13.73 -15.10
CA HIS A 360 -0.38 12.88 -13.99
C HIS A 360 -1.59 13.48 -13.25
N ASP A 361 -1.69 14.80 -13.09
CA ASP A 361 -2.87 15.48 -12.53
C ASP A 361 -4.12 15.24 -13.38
N GLU A 362 -3.99 15.30 -14.72
CA GLU A 362 -5.11 15.01 -15.60
C GLU A 362 -5.49 13.53 -15.55
N LEU A 363 -4.53 12.62 -15.45
CA LEU A 363 -4.78 11.20 -15.26
C LEU A 363 -5.49 10.93 -13.92
N SER A 364 -5.07 11.60 -12.82
CA SER A 364 -5.72 11.49 -11.51
C SER A 364 -7.18 11.97 -11.58
N ARG A 365 -7.42 13.09 -12.25
CA ARG A 365 -8.78 13.61 -12.49
C ARG A 365 -9.63 12.65 -13.32
N ASP A 366 -9.07 12.06 -14.39
CA ASP A 366 -9.78 11.07 -15.21
C ASP A 366 -10.10 9.82 -14.39
N ALA A 367 -9.15 9.31 -13.62
CA ALA A 367 -9.34 8.18 -12.72
C ALA A 367 -10.44 8.45 -11.67
N ALA A 368 -10.41 9.61 -11.03
CA ALA A 368 -11.45 10.01 -10.08
C ALA A 368 -12.84 10.07 -10.70
N ARG A 369 -12.96 10.61 -11.93
CA ARG A 369 -14.25 10.65 -12.65
C ARG A 369 -14.78 9.24 -12.93
N ARG A 370 -13.91 8.31 -13.30
CA ARG A 370 -14.28 6.93 -13.65
C ARG A 370 -14.59 6.09 -12.40
N SER A 371 -14.08 6.50 -11.24
CA SER A 371 -14.34 5.84 -9.95
C SER A 371 -15.69 6.23 -9.33
N ILE A 372 -16.36 7.27 -9.85
CA ILE A 372 -17.64 7.72 -9.32
C ILE A 372 -18.76 6.77 -9.77
N VAL A 373 -19.47 6.18 -8.81
CA VAL A 373 -20.60 5.28 -9.05
C VAL A 373 -21.93 6.03 -8.89
N LEU A 374 -22.74 6.07 -9.96
CA LEU A 374 -24.08 6.62 -9.90
C LEU A 374 -25.07 5.58 -9.37
N LEU A 375 -25.38 5.63 -8.07
CA LEU A 375 -26.26 4.67 -7.41
C LEU A 375 -27.74 4.91 -7.75
N ASN A 376 -28.13 6.19 -7.92
CA ASN A 376 -29.53 6.58 -8.18
C ASN A 376 -29.60 7.97 -8.84
N ASN A 377 -30.53 8.17 -9.75
CA ASN A 377 -30.82 9.47 -10.34
C ASN A 377 -32.37 9.59 -10.59
N ARG A 378 -33.13 9.66 -9.49
CA ARG A 378 -34.57 9.85 -9.57
C ARG A 378 -34.88 11.25 -10.11
N ASP A 379 -35.97 11.33 -10.87
CA ASP A 379 -36.53 12.57 -11.44
C ASP A 379 -35.51 13.36 -12.29
N ASN A 380 -34.39 12.71 -12.71
CA ASN A 380 -33.32 13.32 -13.50
C ASN A 380 -32.77 14.61 -12.86
N VAL A 381 -32.54 14.58 -11.54
CA VAL A 381 -31.90 15.69 -10.79
C VAL A 381 -30.49 15.97 -11.31
N LEU A 382 -29.78 14.93 -11.72
CA LEU A 382 -28.47 15.04 -12.37
C LEU A 382 -28.63 14.96 -13.91
N PRO A 383 -27.79 15.71 -14.68
CA PRO A 383 -26.75 16.65 -14.22
C PRO A 383 -27.35 17.97 -13.71
N LEU A 384 -26.66 18.61 -12.74
CA LEU A 384 -27.00 19.93 -12.24
C LEU A 384 -26.80 21.00 -13.32
N GLN A 385 -27.60 22.06 -13.25
CA GLN A 385 -27.46 23.21 -14.15
C GLN A 385 -26.23 24.05 -13.73
N LYS A 386 -25.37 24.41 -14.68
CA LYS A 386 -24.19 25.25 -14.41
C LYS A 386 -24.53 26.72 -14.20
N THR A 387 -25.70 27.16 -14.63
CA THR A 387 -26.13 28.57 -14.56
C THR A 387 -27.59 28.67 -14.08
N GLY A 388 -27.88 29.74 -13.34
CA GLY A 388 -29.28 30.08 -12.96
C GLY A 388 -29.92 29.18 -11.89
N GLN A 389 -29.22 28.17 -11.37
CA GLN A 389 -29.66 27.27 -10.32
C GLN A 389 -28.96 27.57 -9.00
N LYS A 390 -29.71 27.86 -7.95
CA LYS A 390 -29.15 28.06 -6.61
C LYS A 390 -28.85 26.70 -5.95
N ILE A 391 -27.64 26.47 -5.57
CA ILE A 391 -27.15 25.24 -4.98
C ILE A 391 -26.80 25.49 -3.50
N ALA A 392 -27.37 24.71 -2.59
CA ALA A 392 -26.87 24.60 -1.21
C ALA A 392 -25.92 23.39 -1.14
N LEU A 393 -24.64 23.66 -0.92
CA LEU A 393 -23.61 22.64 -0.75
C LEU A 393 -23.36 22.46 0.74
N ILE A 394 -23.74 21.29 1.27
CA ILE A 394 -23.87 21.05 2.71
C ILE A 394 -23.09 19.80 3.09
N GLY A 395 -22.40 19.83 4.21
CA GLY A 395 -21.77 18.66 4.82
C GLY A 395 -20.30 18.86 5.19
N PRO A 396 -19.75 17.98 6.03
CA PRO A 396 -18.40 18.11 6.56
C PRO A 396 -17.30 17.93 5.51
N PHE A 397 -17.60 17.28 4.37
CA PHE A 397 -16.63 17.05 3.30
C PHE A 397 -16.58 18.14 2.22
N VAL A 398 -17.32 19.24 2.39
CA VAL A 398 -17.37 20.33 1.39
C VAL A 398 -16.02 21.04 1.24
N GLN A 399 -15.34 21.33 2.34
CA GLN A 399 -14.06 22.03 2.40
C GLN A 399 -12.92 21.15 2.92
N ASP A 400 -13.18 19.84 3.03
CA ASP A 400 -12.22 18.89 3.58
C ASP A 400 -11.09 18.62 2.59
N ARG A 401 -9.84 18.75 3.05
CA ARG A 401 -8.61 18.41 2.33
C ARG A 401 -7.80 17.35 3.06
N GLU A 402 -8.12 17.06 4.32
CA GLU A 402 -7.37 16.09 5.12
C GLU A 402 -7.74 14.65 4.77
N ASN A 403 -9.02 14.39 4.50
CA ASN A 403 -9.50 13.05 4.21
C ASN A 403 -9.60 12.74 2.70
N ILE A 404 -9.13 13.64 1.83
CA ILE A 404 -9.33 13.51 0.37
C ILE A 404 -8.45 12.41 -0.25
N GLU A 405 -7.34 12.12 0.38
CA GLU A 405 -6.32 11.23 -0.16
C GLU A 405 -6.57 9.74 0.13
N GLY A 406 -7.37 9.42 1.16
CA GLY A 406 -7.57 8.03 1.60
C GLY A 406 -6.40 7.46 2.39
N CYS A 407 -6.46 6.17 2.72
CA CYS A 407 -5.39 5.48 3.45
C CYS A 407 -4.14 5.26 2.59
N TRP A 408 -2.99 5.06 3.23
CA TRP A 408 -1.70 4.76 2.58
C TRP A 408 -1.19 5.81 1.58
N THR A 409 -1.44 7.08 1.85
CA THR A 409 -0.81 8.18 1.12
C THR A 409 0.36 8.73 1.93
N LEU A 410 1.58 8.24 1.68
CA LEU A 410 2.76 8.59 2.47
C LEU A 410 3.44 9.88 1.99
N PHE A 411 3.38 10.17 0.70
CA PHE A 411 4.21 11.20 0.06
C PHE A 411 3.41 12.20 -0.77
N GLY A 412 2.07 12.22 -0.64
CA GLY A 412 1.17 13.12 -1.35
C GLY A 412 1.40 14.59 -1.00
N ASP A 413 1.15 15.47 -1.96
CA ASP A 413 1.23 16.92 -1.77
C ASP A 413 -0.17 17.51 -1.54
N LYS A 414 -0.55 17.68 -0.28
CA LYS A 414 -1.86 18.21 0.13
C LYS A 414 -2.16 19.61 -0.43
N GLN A 415 -1.14 20.38 -0.82
CA GLN A 415 -1.34 21.72 -1.41
C GLN A 415 -1.95 21.64 -2.81
N ARG A 416 -1.81 20.52 -3.50
CA ARG A 416 -2.34 20.27 -4.84
C ARG A 416 -3.80 19.77 -4.83
N TYR A 417 -4.35 19.39 -3.69
CA TYR A 417 -5.70 18.84 -3.61
C TYR A 417 -6.77 19.92 -3.76
N VAL A 418 -7.79 19.60 -4.54
CA VAL A 418 -8.94 20.46 -4.81
C VAL A 418 -10.13 19.94 -4.02
N ASP A 419 -10.61 20.73 -3.04
CA ASP A 419 -11.82 20.42 -2.30
C ASP A 419 -13.10 20.58 -3.17
N LEU A 420 -14.21 20.05 -2.67
CA LEU A 420 -15.48 20.05 -3.40
C LEU A 420 -16.00 21.48 -3.66
N GLU A 421 -15.86 22.37 -2.69
CA GLU A 421 -16.27 23.80 -2.87
C GLU A 421 -15.52 24.42 -4.04
N THR A 422 -14.20 24.31 -4.04
CA THR A 422 -13.35 24.87 -5.11
C THR A 422 -13.73 24.31 -6.48
N GLY A 423 -13.96 23.00 -6.56
CA GLY A 423 -14.38 22.33 -7.80
C GLY A 423 -15.76 22.79 -8.30
N VAL A 424 -16.74 22.91 -7.39
CA VAL A 424 -18.09 23.38 -7.74
C VAL A 424 -18.08 24.83 -8.16
N ARG A 425 -17.38 25.72 -7.45
CA ARG A 425 -17.26 27.15 -7.83
C ARG A 425 -16.68 27.30 -9.23
N ALA A 426 -15.61 26.55 -9.53
CA ALA A 426 -15.01 26.58 -10.87
C ALA A 426 -15.97 26.08 -11.96
N ALA A 427 -16.90 25.16 -11.65
CA ALA A 427 -17.85 24.60 -12.61
C ALA A 427 -19.05 25.53 -12.90
N ILE A 428 -19.55 26.28 -11.89
CA ILE A 428 -20.74 27.13 -12.03
C ILE A 428 -20.40 28.57 -12.43
N GLY A 429 -19.20 29.08 -12.09
CA GLY A 429 -18.73 30.42 -12.52
C GLY A 429 -19.43 31.61 -11.90
N ASP A 430 -20.47 31.44 -11.08
CA ASP A 430 -21.22 32.51 -10.40
C ASP A 430 -21.38 32.17 -8.90
N GLU A 431 -20.61 32.84 -8.07
CA GLU A 431 -20.57 32.61 -6.63
C GLU A 431 -21.90 32.91 -5.91
N ALA A 432 -22.73 33.78 -6.49
CA ALA A 432 -24.06 34.13 -5.93
C ALA A 432 -25.02 32.95 -5.97
N LEU A 433 -24.75 31.92 -6.77
CA LEU A 433 -25.57 30.72 -6.87
C LEU A 433 -25.19 29.61 -5.88
N LEU A 434 -24.13 29.79 -5.11
CA LEU A 434 -23.62 28.75 -4.20
C LEU A 434 -23.68 29.23 -2.74
N GLU A 435 -24.46 28.52 -1.92
CA GLU A 435 -24.46 28.68 -0.47
C GLU A 435 -23.84 27.47 0.20
N ILE A 436 -22.86 27.69 1.10
CA ILE A 436 -22.08 26.65 1.75
C ILE A 436 -22.36 26.61 3.24
N VAL A 437 -22.68 25.41 3.76
CA VAL A 437 -22.96 25.18 5.17
C VAL A 437 -22.34 23.86 5.62
N PRO A 438 -21.49 23.81 6.64
CA PRO A 438 -20.95 22.55 7.12
C PRO A 438 -22.02 21.62 7.72
N GLY A 439 -23.02 22.15 8.40
CA GLY A 439 -24.13 21.41 9.01
C GLY A 439 -23.75 20.58 10.24
N CYS A 440 -22.69 19.78 10.12
CA CYS A 440 -22.10 19.02 11.22
C CYS A 440 -20.60 18.88 11.02
N GLU A 441 -19.88 18.40 12.04
CA GLU A 441 -18.52 17.85 11.91
C GLU A 441 -18.58 16.40 11.38
N LEU A 442 -17.42 15.79 11.15
CA LEU A 442 -17.34 14.41 10.64
C LEU A 442 -18.08 13.41 11.55
N GLU A 443 -17.99 13.56 12.86
CA GLU A 443 -18.57 12.64 13.85
C GLU A 443 -19.45 13.32 14.91
N ALA A 444 -19.48 14.66 14.94
CA ALA A 444 -20.18 15.42 15.96
C ALA A 444 -21.15 16.47 15.37
N ALA A 445 -22.18 16.80 16.12
CA ALA A 445 -23.06 17.91 15.77
C ALA A 445 -22.40 19.27 16.00
N ILE A 446 -22.65 20.23 15.09
CA ILE A 446 -22.36 21.65 15.32
C ILE A 446 -23.60 22.29 15.95
N PRO A 447 -23.51 23.00 17.08
CA PRO A 447 -24.66 23.71 17.65
C PRO A 447 -25.27 24.69 16.65
N GLY A 448 -26.55 24.53 16.32
CA GLY A 448 -27.26 25.33 15.30
C GLY A 448 -26.89 24.96 13.85
N GLY A 449 -26.01 23.97 13.63
CA GLY A 449 -25.54 23.60 12.29
C GLY A 449 -26.61 22.96 11.43
N THR A 450 -27.39 22.04 11.99
CA THR A 450 -28.52 21.40 11.27
C THR A 450 -29.61 22.43 10.90
N GLU A 451 -29.93 23.35 11.80
CA GLU A 451 -30.90 24.41 11.54
C GLU A 451 -30.40 25.35 10.43
N ALA A 452 -29.11 25.71 10.43
CA ALA A 452 -28.50 26.51 9.36
C ALA A 452 -28.55 25.78 8.01
N ALA A 453 -28.27 24.47 8.01
CA ALA A 453 -28.35 23.63 6.82
C ALA A 453 -29.76 23.54 6.24
N VAL A 454 -30.76 23.31 7.08
CA VAL A 454 -32.16 23.32 6.69
C VAL A 454 -32.61 24.68 6.11
N ALA A 455 -32.18 25.78 6.76
CA ALA A 455 -32.46 27.12 6.27
C ALA A 455 -31.84 27.41 4.89
N ALA A 456 -30.60 26.96 4.67
CA ALA A 456 -29.93 27.05 3.37
C ALA A 456 -30.64 26.20 2.31
N ALA A 457 -30.98 24.95 2.67
CA ALA A 457 -31.72 24.05 1.78
C ALA A 457 -33.07 24.67 1.30
N LEU A 458 -33.79 25.31 2.21
CA LEU A 458 -35.09 25.96 1.85
C LEU A 458 -34.92 27.13 0.87
N ARG A 459 -33.75 27.84 0.88
CA ARG A 459 -33.44 28.95 -0.06
C ARG A 459 -32.93 28.46 -1.41
N ALA A 460 -32.45 27.23 -1.49
CA ALA A 460 -31.85 26.65 -2.69
C ALA A 460 -32.91 26.05 -3.64
N ASP A 461 -32.54 25.89 -4.90
CA ASP A 461 -33.30 25.12 -5.89
C ASP A 461 -32.93 23.62 -5.82
N VAL A 462 -31.69 23.31 -5.47
CA VAL A 462 -31.17 21.95 -5.26
C VAL A 462 -30.17 21.93 -4.11
N VAL A 463 -30.14 20.82 -3.38
CA VAL A 463 -29.20 20.59 -2.30
C VAL A 463 -28.18 19.50 -2.70
N VAL A 464 -26.91 19.72 -2.41
CA VAL A 464 -25.86 18.72 -2.52
C VAL A 464 -25.32 18.45 -1.13
N LEU A 465 -25.52 17.23 -0.63
CA LEU A 465 -24.95 16.76 0.64
C LEU A 465 -23.63 16.05 0.38
N ALA A 466 -22.57 16.49 1.02
CA ALA A 466 -21.24 15.85 1.00
C ALA A 466 -20.99 15.15 2.34
N LEU A 467 -21.22 13.85 2.36
CA LEU A 467 -21.20 12.99 3.55
C LEU A 467 -20.22 11.81 3.34
N GLY A 468 -19.94 11.08 4.41
CA GLY A 468 -19.12 9.88 4.31
C GLY A 468 -18.29 9.59 5.55
N GLU A 469 -17.20 8.87 5.32
CA GLU A 469 -16.30 8.38 6.35
C GLU A 469 -14.98 9.17 6.37
N PRO A 470 -14.43 9.48 7.56
CA PRO A 470 -13.09 10.02 7.65
C PRO A 470 -12.06 8.95 7.24
N GLN A 471 -10.93 9.38 6.68
CA GLN A 471 -9.82 8.53 6.23
C GLN A 471 -9.40 7.49 7.26
N ARG A 472 -9.38 7.85 8.56
CA ARG A 472 -8.98 6.97 9.65
C ARG A 472 -9.90 5.76 9.90
N TYR A 473 -11.02 5.63 9.17
CA TYR A 473 -11.88 4.44 9.26
C TYR A 473 -11.43 3.31 8.35
N SER A 474 -10.53 3.59 7.42
CA SER A 474 -9.99 2.63 6.47
C SER A 474 -8.48 2.50 6.59
N GLY A 475 -7.90 1.42 6.09
CA GLY A 475 -6.49 1.11 6.13
C GLY A 475 -6.12 0.13 7.23
N GLU A 476 -4.84 0.00 7.47
CA GLU A 476 -4.26 -0.93 8.45
C GLU A 476 -4.65 -0.57 9.88
N ALA A 477 -4.77 -1.57 10.73
CA ALA A 477 -5.24 -1.50 12.11
C ALA A 477 -6.68 -0.95 12.25
N GLN A 478 -7.47 -0.92 11.18
CA GLN A 478 -8.84 -0.43 11.20
C GLN A 478 -9.85 -1.57 11.00
N SER A 479 -10.87 -1.56 11.86
CA SER A 479 -12.03 -2.46 11.77
C SER A 479 -13.27 -1.73 12.25
N ARG A 480 -14.41 -1.99 11.62
CA ARG A 480 -15.67 -1.36 11.99
C ARG A 480 -16.74 -2.39 12.31
N VAL A 481 -17.46 -2.16 13.40
CA VAL A 481 -18.65 -2.97 13.73
C VAL A 481 -19.83 -2.54 12.87
N GLU A 482 -20.03 -1.24 12.74
CA GLU A 482 -21.12 -0.65 11.94
C GLU A 482 -20.54 0.12 10.76
N ILE A 483 -21.03 -0.20 9.56
CA ILE A 483 -20.60 0.42 8.29
C ILE A 483 -21.65 1.44 7.79
N THR A 484 -22.26 2.19 8.73
CA THR A 484 -23.20 3.25 8.47
C THR A 484 -22.54 4.62 8.57
N LEU A 485 -23.20 5.65 8.06
CA LEU A 485 -22.77 7.03 8.27
C LEU A 485 -22.68 7.36 9.78
N PRO A 486 -21.74 8.21 10.19
CA PRO A 486 -21.70 8.74 11.53
C PRO A 486 -23.05 9.36 11.94
N PRO A 487 -23.53 9.17 13.19
CA PRO A 487 -24.86 9.58 13.60
C PRO A 487 -25.19 11.06 13.36
N ALA A 488 -24.20 11.96 13.52
CA ALA A 488 -24.38 13.39 13.26
C ALA A 488 -24.66 13.69 11.77
N GLN A 489 -24.00 12.98 10.87
CA GLN A 489 -24.21 13.10 9.42
C GLN A 489 -25.56 12.49 9.01
N GLN A 490 -25.93 11.36 9.60
CA GLN A 490 -27.23 10.74 9.36
C GLN A 490 -28.37 11.69 9.78
N ALA A 491 -28.28 12.28 10.97
CA ALA A 491 -29.29 13.24 11.45
C ALA A 491 -29.37 14.50 10.56
N LEU A 492 -28.22 15.01 10.10
CA LEU A 492 -28.16 16.11 9.14
C LEU A 492 -28.88 15.75 7.82
N ALA A 493 -28.57 14.57 7.28
CA ALA A 493 -29.17 14.10 6.02
C ALA A 493 -30.72 13.98 6.13
N GLU A 494 -31.19 13.40 7.20
CA GLU A 494 -32.61 13.25 7.47
C GLU A 494 -33.33 14.62 7.58
N ALA A 495 -32.75 15.56 8.35
CA ALA A 495 -33.31 16.89 8.52
C ALA A 495 -33.35 17.67 7.19
N VAL A 496 -32.33 17.60 6.37
CA VAL A 496 -32.27 18.23 5.05
C VAL A 496 -33.28 17.57 4.10
N ALA A 497 -33.40 16.26 4.08
CA ALA A 497 -34.34 15.52 3.24
C ALA A 497 -35.78 15.89 3.55
N MET A 498 -36.14 16.19 4.81
CA MET A 498 -37.48 16.64 5.21
C MET A 498 -37.88 18.01 4.61
N THR A 499 -36.95 18.77 4.02
CA THR A 499 -37.27 20.02 3.31
C THR A 499 -38.05 19.79 1.99
N GLY A 500 -38.01 18.56 1.47
CA GLY A 500 -38.63 18.19 0.18
C GLY A 500 -37.95 18.79 -1.05
N LYS A 501 -36.77 19.41 -0.91
CA LYS A 501 -35.99 19.95 -2.04
C LYS A 501 -35.33 18.83 -2.85
N PRO A 502 -35.13 19.03 -4.17
CA PRO A 502 -34.27 18.13 -4.94
C PRO A 502 -32.94 17.95 -4.25
N LEU A 503 -32.51 16.68 -4.08
CA LEU A 503 -31.36 16.33 -3.23
C LEU A 503 -30.39 15.41 -3.99
N VAL A 504 -29.14 15.80 -4.01
CA VAL A 504 -28.01 14.97 -4.43
C VAL A 504 -27.19 14.62 -3.20
N VAL A 505 -26.90 13.35 -2.99
CA VAL A 505 -26.01 12.89 -1.91
C VAL A 505 -24.72 12.37 -2.51
N LEU A 506 -23.63 12.98 -2.14
CA LEU A 506 -22.27 12.52 -2.45
C LEU A 506 -21.78 11.76 -1.23
N LEU A 507 -21.47 10.48 -1.42
CA LEU A 507 -20.91 9.63 -0.37
C LEU A 507 -19.42 9.40 -0.64
N ARG A 508 -18.62 9.63 0.38
CA ARG A 508 -17.19 9.26 0.43
C ARG A 508 -17.03 8.11 1.41
N ASN A 509 -16.44 7.04 0.97
CA ASN A 509 -16.09 5.84 1.77
C ASN A 509 -14.71 5.34 1.40
#